data_80c38c2a611c09bf661e8cb8c1522ebb
#
_entry.id   80c38c2a611c09bf661e8cb8c1522ebb
#
_cell.length_a   1.000
_cell.length_b   1.000
_cell.length_c   1.000
_cell.angle_alpha   90.00
_cell.angle_beta   90.00
_cell.angle_gamma   90.00
#
_symmetry.space_group_name_H-M   'P 1'
#
loop_
_entity.id
_entity.type
_entity.pdbx_description
1 polymer ?
#
loop_
_entity_poly.entity_id
_entity_poly.type
_entity_poly.pdbx_seq_one_letter_code
_entity_poly.pdbx_strand_id
1 'polypeptide(L)'
;TAYTTSNEVSGTNYTAKGGTLTRVDPSTSGTTALTDFADLTFSTATITANGALIFNDSASGDPAVCVLAFGGDKTSTAGDFTIQFPTADASNAIIRIA
;
A
#
# COMPACT_ATOMS: atom_id res chain seq x y z
N THR A 1 -4.70 7.61 14.00
CA THR A 1 -5.39 7.33 12.77
C THR A 1 -5.36 5.85 12.48
N ALA A 2 -6.43 5.31 11.95
CA ALA A 2 -6.59 3.88 11.80
C ALA A 2 -7.40 3.58 10.53
N TYR A 3 -7.38 2.32 10.11
CA TYR A 3 -8.23 1.87 9.02
C TYR A 3 -9.71 2.10 9.37
N THR A 4 -10.46 2.56 8.39
CA THR A 4 -11.91 2.74 8.47
C THR A 4 -12.51 2.43 7.11
N THR A 5 -13.78 2.03 7.10
CA THR A 5 -14.51 1.81 5.86
C THR A 5 -14.97 3.12 5.19
N SER A 6 -14.84 4.25 5.88
CA SER A 6 -15.20 5.54 5.32
C SER A 6 -14.32 5.86 4.10
N ASN A 7 -14.96 6.13 2.96
CA ASN A 7 -14.28 6.45 1.70
C ASN A 7 -13.38 5.34 1.16
N GLU A 8 -13.54 4.11 1.66
CA GLU A 8 -12.82 2.98 1.09
C GLU A 8 -13.35 2.69 -0.31
N VAL A 9 -12.43 2.38 -1.24
CA VAL A 9 -12.80 1.99 -2.60
C VAL A 9 -13.63 0.71 -2.56
N SER A 10 -14.55 0.58 -3.50
CA SER A 10 -15.33 -0.64 -3.68
C SER A 10 -15.45 -0.95 -5.17
N GLY A 11 -15.63 -2.21 -5.50
CA GLY A 11 -15.75 -2.63 -6.88
C GLY A 11 -15.57 -4.13 -7.03
N THR A 12 -15.67 -4.58 -8.27
CA THR A 12 -15.57 -6.00 -8.60
C THR A 12 -14.15 -6.50 -8.29
N ASN A 13 -14.07 -7.63 -7.61
CA ASN A 13 -12.83 -8.30 -7.22
C ASN A 13 -11.95 -7.47 -6.27
N TYR A 14 -12.54 -6.53 -5.54
CA TYR A 14 -11.90 -5.85 -4.44
C TYR A 14 -12.59 -6.24 -3.14
N THR A 15 -11.82 -6.69 -2.17
CA THR A 15 -12.31 -7.06 -0.85
C THR A 15 -11.99 -5.95 0.14
N ALA A 16 -12.94 -5.63 1.02
CA ALA A 16 -12.72 -4.64 2.07
C ALA A 16 -11.43 -4.96 2.84
N LYS A 17 -10.71 -3.92 3.24
CA LYS A 17 -9.36 -3.95 3.82
C LYS A 17 -8.25 -4.20 2.78
N GLY A 18 -8.60 -4.46 1.51
CA GLY A 18 -7.62 -4.62 0.46
C GLY A 18 -6.85 -5.92 0.52
N GLY A 19 -5.53 -5.87 0.36
CA GLY A 19 -4.69 -7.06 0.32
C GLY A 19 -3.55 -7.00 1.31
N THR A 20 -3.03 -8.18 1.65
CA THR A 20 -1.88 -8.31 2.54
C THR A 20 -0.60 -7.98 1.77
N LEU A 21 0.18 -7.05 2.31
CA LEU A 21 1.47 -6.68 1.72
C LEU A 21 2.52 -7.74 2.06
N THR A 22 3.35 -8.05 1.06
CA THR A 22 4.52 -8.90 1.26
C THR A 22 5.67 -8.04 1.74
N ARG A 23 6.18 -8.35 2.92
CA ARG A 23 7.23 -7.59 3.56
C ARG A 23 8.58 -7.79 2.87
N VAL A 24 9.30 -6.70 2.65
CA VAL A 24 10.74 -6.73 2.43
C VAL A 24 11.37 -6.45 3.79
N ASP A 25 12.21 -7.38 4.28
CA ASP A 25 12.76 -7.26 5.63
C ASP A 25 13.49 -5.93 5.81
N PRO A 26 13.33 -5.27 6.97
CA PRO A 26 14.07 -4.04 7.25
C PRO A 26 15.57 -4.28 7.12
N SER A 27 16.26 -3.31 6.53
CA SER A 27 17.69 -3.38 6.29
C SER A 27 18.30 -1.99 6.44
N THR A 28 19.62 -1.91 6.34
CA THR A 28 20.31 -0.63 6.39
C THR A 28 21.15 -0.45 5.13
N SER A 29 21.27 0.82 4.71
CA SER A 29 22.18 1.23 3.65
C SER A 29 22.94 2.44 4.18
N GLY A 30 24.22 2.24 4.53
CA GLY A 30 24.97 3.25 5.24
C GLY A 30 24.36 3.53 6.61
N THR A 31 23.95 4.76 6.86
CA THR A 31 23.29 5.17 8.11
C THR A 31 21.77 5.23 7.99
N THR A 32 21.20 4.77 6.88
CA THR A 32 19.75 4.81 6.65
C THR A 32 19.14 3.44 6.92
N ALA A 33 18.17 3.39 7.82
CA ALA A 33 17.32 2.21 8.02
C ALA A 33 16.15 2.31 7.05
N LEU A 34 15.79 1.18 6.44
CA LEU A 34 14.72 1.18 5.45
C LEU A 34 13.91 -0.10 5.49
N THR A 35 12.67 0.00 5.04
CA THR A 35 11.81 -1.15 4.78
C THR A 35 10.93 -0.84 3.57
N ASP A 36 10.43 -1.88 2.94
CA ASP A 36 9.62 -1.74 1.74
C ASP A 36 8.68 -2.94 1.63
N PHE A 37 7.90 -2.99 0.57
CA PHE A 37 6.95 -4.07 0.30
C PHE A 37 7.02 -4.47 -1.16
N ALA A 38 6.70 -5.74 -1.45
CA ALA A 38 6.53 -6.18 -2.83
C ALA A 38 5.26 -5.57 -3.42
N ASP A 39 5.21 -5.44 -4.74
CA ASP A 39 4.05 -4.87 -5.43
C ASP A 39 2.79 -5.69 -5.13
N LEU A 40 1.67 -4.99 -4.99
CA LEU A 40 0.37 -5.61 -4.70
C LEU A 40 -0.54 -5.45 -5.91
N THR A 41 -1.15 -6.55 -6.36
CA THR A 41 -2.04 -6.55 -7.50
C THR A 41 -3.43 -7.05 -7.11
N PHE A 42 -4.45 -6.30 -7.50
CA PHE A 42 -5.85 -6.74 -7.46
C PHE A 42 -6.21 -7.21 -8.86
N SER A 43 -6.33 -8.53 -9.04
CA SER A 43 -6.49 -9.12 -10.37
C SER A 43 -7.92 -8.96 -10.88
N THR A 44 -8.05 -8.62 -12.16
CA THR A 44 -9.34 -8.49 -12.86
C THR A 44 -10.32 -7.61 -12.07
N ALA A 45 -9.81 -6.52 -11.50
CA ALA A 45 -10.60 -5.63 -10.65
C ALA A 45 -11.16 -4.45 -11.45
N THR A 46 -12.34 -4.00 -11.08
CA THR A 46 -12.93 -2.77 -11.59
C THR A 46 -13.07 -1.81 -10.42
N ILE A 47 -12.07 -0.96 -10.22
CA ILE A 47 -12.02 -0.03 -9.10
C ILE A 47 -11.40 1.30 -9.54
N THR A 48 -11.74 2.36 -8.80
CA THR A 48 -11.13 3.67 -8.94
C THR A 48 -10.64 4.13 -7.58
N ALA A 49 -9.36 4.49 -7.49
CA ALA A 49 -8.78 4.95 -6.25
C ALA A 49 -7.79 6.09 -6.52
N ASN A 50 -7.65 7.02 -5.58
CA ASN A 50 -6.67 8.10 -5.69
C ASN A 50 -5.60 8.03 -4.62
N GLY A 51 -5.62 6.99 -3.79
CA GLY A 51 -4.61 6.77 -2.77
C GLY A 51 -4.79 5.45 -2.08
N ALA A 52 -3.89 5.14 -1.16
CA ALA A 52 -3.92 3.93 -0.36
C ALA A 52 -3.52 4.22 1.07
N LEU A 53 -4.07 3.44 1.99
CA LEU A 53 -3.69 3.45 3.40
C LEU A 53 -3.00 2.12 3.71
N ILE A 54 -1.79 2.21 4.26
CA ILE A 54 -1.10 1.04 4.81
C ILE A 54 -1.34 1.03 6.31
N PHE A 55 -1.88 -0.07 6.82
CA PHE A 55 -2.20 -0.17 8.24
C PHE A 55 -1.75 -1.51 8.81
N ASN A 56 -1.65 -1.58 10.13
CA ASN A 56 -1.22 -2.79 10.82
C ASN A 56 -2.44 -3.61 11.24
N ASP A 57 -2.77 -4.64 10.44
CA ASP A 57 -3.94 -5.47 10.65
C ASP A 57 -3.80 -6.42 11.84
N SER A 58 -2.57 -6.67 12.30
CA SER A 58 -2.33 -7.55 13.44
C SER A 58 -2.48 -6.84 14.79
N ALA A 59 -2.53 -5.51 14.79
CA ALA A 59 -2.71 -4.74 16.01
C ALA A 59 -4.18 -4.39 16.21
N SER A 60 -4.61 -4.32 17.47
CA SER A 60 -5.98 -3.93 17.79
C SER A 60 -6.26 -2.52 17.29
N GLY A 61 -7.41 -2.34 16.63
CA GLY A 61 -7.81 -1.05 16.09
C GLY A 61 -7.20 -0.69 14.74
N ASP A 62 -6.44 -1.60 14.13
CA ASP A 62 -5.87 -1.45 12.79
C ASP A 62 -5.16 -0.09 12.61
N PRO A 63 -4.15 0.24 13.43
CA PRO A 63 -3.51 1.56 13.35
C PRO A 63 -2.82 1.78 12.01
N ALA A 64 -2.88 3.03 11.54
CA ALA A 64 -2.27 3.41 10.28
C ALA A 64 -0.75 3.43 10.37
N VAL A 65 -0.09 3.01 9.29
CA VAL A 65 1.35 3.13 9.12
C VAL A 65 1.68 4.34 8.25
N CYS A 66 1.09 4.41 7.07
CA CYS A 66 1.29 5.57 6.19
C CYS A 66 0.18 5.65 5.15
N VAL A 67 0.10 6.80 4.47
CA VAL A 67 -0.86 7.06 3.41
C VAL A 67 -0.08 7.33 2.13
N LEU A 68 -0.54 6.75 1.02
CA LEU A 68 0.05 6.94 -0.29
C LEU A 68 -0.93 7.71 -1.16
N ALA A 69 -0.46 8.81 -1.75
CA ALA A 69 -1.27 9.58 -2.70
C ALA A 69 -0.82 9.24 -4.12
N PHE A 70 -1.79 8.93 -4.99
CA PHE A 70 -1.48 8.53 -6.36
C PHE A 70 -1.39 9.72 -7.33
N GLY A 71 -1.70 10.93 -6.86
CA GLY A 71 -1.66 12.14 -7.70
C GLY A 71 -2.90 12.33 -8.57
N GLY A 72 -3.98 11.62 -8.29
CA GLY A 72 -5.24 11.67 -9.01
C GLY A 72 -5.90 10.30 -9.05
N ASP A 73 -7.09 10.24 -9.60
CA ASP A 73 -7.82 8.99 -9.70
C ASP A 73 -7.13 8.01 -10.64
N LYS A 74 -6.97 6.78 -10.20
CA LYS A 74 -6.47 5.66 -11.00
C LYS A 74 -7.58 4.63 -11.10
N THR A 75 -7.85 4.19 -12.32
CA THR A 75 -8.98 3.30 -12.59
C THR A 75 -8.51 2.04 -13.30
N SER A 76 -9.04 0.90 -12.88
CA SER A 76 -8.96 -0.34 -13.64
C SER A 76 -10.35 -0.77 -14.05
N THR A 77 -10.47 -1.42 -15.22
CA THR A 77 -11.75 -1.94 -15.72
C THR A 77 -11.51 -3.36 -16.17
N ALA A 78 -12.02 -4.31 -15.40
CA ALA A 78 -11.86 -5.76 -15.65
C ALA A 78 -10.39 -6.14 -15.91
N GLY A 79 -9.47 -5.43 -15.27
CA GLY A 79 -8.02 -5.65 -15.42
C GLY A 79 -7.32 -5.54 -14.08
N ASP A 80 -6.00 -5.76 -14.10
CA ASP A 80 -5.21 -5.71 -12.87
C ASP A 80 -5.03 -4.28 -12.40
N PHE A 81 -5.29 -4.04 -11.11
CA PHE A 81 -4.96 -2.79 -10.44
C PHE A 81 -3.73 -3.07 -9.58
N THR A 82 -2.57 -2.56 -9.98
CA THR A 82 -1.30 -2.86 -9.32
C THR A 82 -0.77 -1.62 -8.61
N ILE A 83 -0.41 -1.79 -7.34
CA ILE A 83 0.32 -0.79 -6.56
C ILE A 83 1.79 -1.17 -6.60
N GLN A 84 2.60 -0.36 -7.29
CA GLN A 84 4.04 -0.58 -7.41
C GLN A 84 4.76 0.18 -6.31
N PHE A 85 5.55 -0.52 -5.54
CA PHE A 85 6.39 0.09 -4.51
C PHE A 85 7.77 0.38 -5.07
N PRO A 86 8.44 1.44 -4.57
CA PRO A 86 9.78 1.79 -5.06
C PRO A 86 10.81 0.74 -4.68
N THR A 87 12.00 0.84 -5.28
CA THR A 87 13.13 -0.03 -4.95
C THR A 87 13.51 0.12 -3.48
N ALA A 88 13.83 -0.99 -2.83
CA ALA A 88 14.21 -1.00 -1.41
C ALA A 88 15.68 -0.58 -1.26
N ASP A 89 15.93 0.72 -1.29
CA ASP A 89 17.25 1.29 -1.09
C ASP A 89 17.17 2.59 -0.29
N ALA A 90 18.32 3.18 0.00
CA ALA A 90 18.39 4.36 0.87
C ALA A 90 17.75 5.61 0.27
N SER A 91 17.49 5.62 -1.02
CA SER A 91 16.93 6.78 -1.72
C SER A 91 15.47 6.61 -2.11
N ASN A 92 14.99 5.37 -2.21
CA ASN A 92 13.69 5.09 -2.83
C ASN A 92 12.72 4.29 -1.96
N ALA A 93 13.18 3.56 -0.94
CA ALA A 93 12.30 2.71 -0.13
C ALA A 93 11.12 3.50 0.42
N ILE A 94 9.98 2.83 0.59
CA ILE A 94 8.73 3.48 1.01
C ILE A 94 8.85 4.07 2.43
N ILE A 95 9.63 3.44 3.30
CA ILE A 95 9.86 3.92 4.66
C ILE A 95 11.36 3.95 4.90
N ARG A 96 11.89 5.14 5.24
CA ARG A 96 13.32 5.35 5.48
C ARG A 96 13.51 6.20 6.72
N ILE A 97 14.52 5.84 7.51
CA ILE A 97 14.94 6.61 8.68
C ILE A 97 16.46 6.82 8.55
N ALA A 98 16.83 8.06 8.30
CA ALA A 98 18.24 8.42 8.10
C ALA A 98 18.90 8.82 9.42
#